data_66e8e8219197a6bf3e23ccba7d67be97
#
_entry.id   66e8e8219197a6bf3e23ccba7d67be97
#
_cell.length_a   1.000
_cell.length_b   1.000
_cell.length_c   1.000
_cell.angle_alpha   90.00
_cell.angle_beta   90.00
_cell.angle_gamma   90.00
#
_symmetry.space_group_name_H-M   'P 1'
#
loop_
_entity.id
_entity.type
_entity.pdbx_description
1 polymer ?
#
loop_
_entity_poly.entity_id
_entity_poly.type
_entity_poly.pdbx_seq_one_letter_code
_entity_poly.pdbx_strand_id
1 'polypeptide(L)'
;MQKPSVSASGLGYGLAAYFLWGSFPIIIQFAKFATAFEIVVWRVVFGFLFAAALVTITGTWEQIWSLAKSPKKLGWIAVAAFFIFINWEVYVYGVVSENVIEASLGYFINPLVTVMFAVVILKEKLRPRQWLALGVGLIAVIVLTVDYGRPPRIAITLALSFGTYSLAKNKVGKNVGALQSFTIESAMVL
;
A
#
# COMPACT_ATOMS: atom_id res chain seq x y z
N MET A 1 30.82 3.06 12.81
CA MET A 1 29.57 2.84 12.05
C MET A 1 29.32 1.34 12.01
N GLN A 2 28.46 0.81 12.87
CA GLN A 2 28.05 -0.59 12.80
C GLN A 2 27.22 -0.80 11.53
N LYS A 3 27.65 -1.71 10.66
CA LYS A 3 26.82 -2.17 9.54
C LYS A 3 25.57 -2.82 10.13
N PRO A 4 24.35 -2.43 9.69
CA PRO A 4 23.14 -3.14 10.13
C PRO A 4 23.27 -4.60 9.68
N SER A 5 23.39 -5.51 10.64
CA SER A 5 23.34 -6.95 10.38
C SER A 5 21.91 -7.30 9.99
N VAL A 6 21.70 -7.67 8.74
CA VAL A 6 20.40 -8.22 8.30
C VAL A 6 20.22 -9.56 9.03
N SER A 7 19.22 -9.66 9.90
CA SER A 7 18.95 -10.92 10.58
C SER A 7 18.40 -11.94 9.58
N ALA A 8 18.86 -13.19 9.66
CA ALA A 8 18.39 -14.26 8.77
C ALA A 8 16.86 -14.44 8.86
N SER A 9 16.27 -14.28 10.05
CA SER A 9 14.83 -14.31 10.25
C SER A 9 14.13 -13.13 9.55
N GLY A 10 14.70 -11.92 9.60
CA GLY A 10 14.14 -10.77 8.88
C GLY A 10 14.13 -10.96 7.36
N LEU A 11 15.19 -11.56 6.82
CA LEU A 11 15.26 -11.92 5.41
C LEU A 11 14.19 -12.99 5.06
N GLY A 12 14.04 -14.01 5.90
CA GLY A 12 13.02 -15.05 5.72
C GLY A 12 11.59 -14.49 5.70
N TYR A 13 11.24 -13.62 6.64
CA TYR A 13 9.92 -12.94 6.64
C TYR A 13 9.72 -12.07 5.42
N GLY A 14 10.77 -11.35 4.96
CA GLY A 14 10.71 -10.56 3.74
C GLY A 14 10.43 -11.41 2.51
N LEU A 15 11.18 -12.50 2.33
CA LEU A 15 10.98 -13.44 1.22
C LEU A 15 9.58 -14.06 1.24
N ALA A 16 9.09 -14.50 2.39
CA ALA A 16 7.74 -15.05 2.53
C ALA A 16 6.66 -14.01 2.17
N ALA A 17 6.80 -12.77 2.62
CA ALA A 17 5.88 -11.70 2.29
C ALA A 17 5.84 -11.40 0.79
N TYR A 18 7.00 -11.30 0.13
CA TYR A 18 7.07 -11.07 -1.31
C TYR A 18 6.56 -12.25 -2.13
N PHE A 19 6.80 -13.49 -1.68
CA PHE A 19 6.24 -14.69 -2.31
C PHE A 19 4.71 -14.68 -2.25
N LEU A 20 4.14 -14.42 -1.07
CA LEU A 20 2.70 -14.30 -0.90
C LEU A 20 2.13 -13.18 -1.78
N TRP A 21 2.75 -12.00 -1.77
CA TRP A 21 2.31 -10.88 -2.59
C TRP A 21 2.38 -11.17 -4.10
N GLY A 22 3.46 -11.82 -4.55
CA GLY A 22 3.62 -12.24 -5.94
C GLY A 22 2.61 -13.31 -6.38
N SER A 23 2.05 -14.07 -5.44
CA SER A 23 1.00 -15.07 -5.71
C SER A 23 -0.40 -14.45 -5.86
N PHE A 24 -0.63 -13.22 -5.42
CA PHE A 24 -1.95 -12.58 -5.46
C PHE A 24 -2.59 -12.52 -6.86
N PRO A 25 -1.88 -12.15 -7.94
CA PRO A 25 -2.46 -12.15 -9.29
C PRO A 25 -3.00 -13.52 -9.68
N ILE A 26 -2.29 -14.60 -9.32
CA ILE A 26 -2.70 -15.98 -9.60
C ILE A 26 -3.99 -16.31 -8.83
N ILE A 27 -4.04 -15.95 -7.53
CA ILE A 27 -5.23 -16.20 -6.69
C ILE A 27 -6.43 -15.42 -7.22
N ILE A 28 -6.26 -14.16 -7.61
CA ILE A 28 -7.32 -13.31 -8.15
C ILE A 28 -7.86 -13.89 -9.47
N GLN A 29 -7.00 -14.51 -10.29
CA GLN A 29 -7.43 -15.17 -11.53
C GLN A 29 -8.46 -16.29 -11.28
N PHE A 30 -8.39 -17.01 -10.18
CA PHE A 30 -9.40 -18.01 -9.81
C PHE A 30 -10.74 -17.37 -9.39
N ALA A 31 -10.76 -16.10 -9.05
CA ALA A 31 -11.94 -15.35 -8.66
C ALA A 31 -12.52 -14.49 -9.82
N LYS A 32 -12.09 -14.69 -11.08
CA LYS A 32 -12.57 -13.91 -12.25
C LYS A 32 -14.08 -13.99 -12.51
N PHE A 33 -14.78 -14.93 -11.87
CA PHE A 33 -16.24 -14.99 -11.93
C PHE A 33 -16.93 -13.85 -11.17
N ALA A 34 -16.22 -13.16 -10.28
CA ALA A 34 -16.68 -12.01 -9.52
C ALA A 34 -16.08 -10.71 -10.08
N THR A 35 -16.77 -9.60 -9.85
CA THR A 35 -16.27 -8.26 -10.20
C THR A 35 -15.10 -7.87 -9.29
N ALA A 36 -14.26 -6.93 -9.75
CA ALA A 36 -13.16 -6.41 -8.93
C ALA A 36 -13.67 -5.88 -7.57
N PHE A 37 -14.79 -5.16 -7.59
CA PHE A 37 -15.42 -4.61 -6.40
C PHE A 37 -15.84 -5.71 -5.40
N GLU A 38 -16.48 -6.77 -5.86
CA GLU A 38 -16.87 -7.90 -5.00
C GLU A 38 -15.66 -8.57 -4.36
N ILE A 39 -14.58 -8.81 -5.14
CA ILE A 39 -13.34 -9.40 -4.64
C ILE A 39 -12.74 -8.53 -3.53
N VAL A 40 -12.69 -7.22 -3.73
CA VAL A 40 -12.13 -6.29 -2.75
C VAL A 40 -13.00 -6.19 -1.51
N VAL A 41 -14.32 -6.10 -1.66
CA VAL A 41 -15.25 -6.06 -0.52
C VAL A 41 -15.10 -7.31 0.34
N TRP A 42 -15.14 -8.51 -0.24
CA TRP A 42 -14.94 -9.75 0.52
C TRP A 42 -13.57 -9.83 1.19
N ARG A 43 -12.54 -9.36 0.50
CA ARG A 43 -11.19 -9.25 1.10
C ARG A 43 -11.18 -8.33 2.32
N VAL A 44 -11.88 -7.19 2.27
CA VAL A 44 -11.98 -6.26 3.40
C VAL A 44 -12.78 -6.89 4.54
N VAL A 45 -13.92 -7.52 4.25
CA VAL A 45 -14.76 -8.22 5.26
C VAL A 45 -13.93 -9.29 5.99
N PHE A 46 -13.33 -10.23 5.26
CA PHE A 46 -12.54 -11.29 5.90
C PHE A 46 -11.28 -10.76 6.58
N GLY A 47 -10.64 -9.73 5.98
CA GLY A 47 -9.50 -9.06 6.59
C GLY A 47 -9.85 -8.40 7.91
N PHE A 48 -11.01 -7.72 7.97
CA PHE A 48 -11.52 -7.13 9.21
C PHE A 48 -11.84 -8.18 10.27
N LEU A 49 -12.57 -9.24 9.91
CA LEU A 49 -12.92 -10.32 10.83
C LEU A 49 -11.67 -10.99 11.41
N PHE A 50 -10.70 -11.27 10.55
CA PHE A 50 -9.42 -11.84 10.98
C PHE A 50 -8.64 -10.89 11.92
N ALA A 51 -8.55 -9.62 11.56
CA ALA A 51 -7.87 -8.63 12.39
C ALA A 51 -8.59 -8.42 13.73
N ALA A 52 -9.92 -8.35 13.74
CA ALA A 52 -10.72 -8.23 14.96
C ALA A 52 -10.54 -9.46 15.87
N ALA A 53 -10.49 -10.66 15.29
CA ALA A 53 -10.19 -11.88 16.04
C ALA A 53 -8.79 -11.82 16.68
N LEU A 54 -7.77 -11.40 15.92
CA LEU A 54 -6.41 -11.23 16.46
C LEU A 54 -6.35 -10.17 17.55
N VAL A 55 -7.04 -9.04 17.39
CA VAL A 55 -7.13 -7.99 18.42
C VAL A 55 -7.77 -8.54 19.70
N THR A 56 -8.79 -9.39 19.56
CA THR A 56 -9.47 -10.03 20.70
C THR A 56 -8.53 -11.02 21.40
N ILE A 57 -7.84 -11.88 20.66
CA ILE A 57 -6.90 -12.86 21.20
C ILE A 57 -5.72 -12.17 21.89
N THR A 58 -5.22 -11.08 21.33
CA THR A 58 -4.08 -10.32 21.89
C THR A 58 -4.49 -9.33 22.99
N GLY A 59 -5.80 -9.14 23.24
CA GLY A 59 -6.30 -8.23 24.25
C GLY A 59 -6.01 -6.74 24.00
N THR A 60 -5.81 -6.34 22.72
CA THR A 60 -5.35 -5.00 22.37
C THR A 60 -6.47 -4.01 21.99
N TRP A 61 -7.72 -4.28 22.38
CA TRP A 61 -8.87 -3.39 22.15
C TRP A 61 -8.71 -2.00 22.75
N GLU A 62 -8.05 -1.90 23.90
CA GLU A 62 -7.79 -0.60 24.55
C GLU A 62 -7.00 0.34 23.64
N GLN A 63 -6.05 -0.19 22.86
CA GLN A 63 -5.28 0.59 21.89
C GLN A 63 -6.17 1.12 20.76
N ILE A 64 -7.12 0.33 20.28
CA ILE A 64 -8.11 0.75 19.26
C ILE A 64 -8.98 1.87 19.80
N TRP A 65 -9.51 1.72 21.02
CA TRP A 65 -10.31 2.77 21.65
C TRP A 65 -9.53 4.06 21.89
N SER A 66 -8.26 3.96 22.26
CA SER A 66 -7.39 5.13 22.41
C SER A 66 -7.17 5.88 21.09
N LEU A 67 -7.04 5.15 19.98
CA LEU A 67 -6.94 5.73 18.64
C LEU A 67 -8.26 6.38 18.21
N ALA A 68 -9.38 5.71 18.45
CA ALA A 68 -10.71 6.22 18.12
C ALA A 68 -11.05 7.52 18.85
N LYS A 69 -10.52 7.72 20.07
CA LYS A 69 -10.66 8.96 20.83
C LYS A 69 -9.81 10.13 20.31
N SER A 70 -8.89 9.89 19.37
CA SER A 70 -8.04 10.94 18.80
C SER A 70 -8.55 11.37 17.42
N PRO A 71 -9.34 12.45 17.30
CA PRO A 71 -9.95 12.84 16.01
C PRO A 71 -8.92 13.11 14.93
N LYS A 72 -7.75 13.66 15.30
CA LYS A 72 -6.66 13.93 14.37
C LYS A 72 -6.07 12.64 13.80
N LYS A 73 -5.81 11.61 14.62
CA LYS A 73 -5.30 10.32 14.17
C LYS A 73 -6.36 9.58 13.36
N LEU A 74 -7.61 9.60 13.84
CA LEU A 74 -8.74 8.97 13.17
C LEU A 74 -8.95 9.56 11.76
N GLY A 75 -8.85 10.88 11.62
CA GLY A 75 -8.92 11.54 10.32
C GLY A 75 -7.83 11.09 9.34
N TRP A 76 -6.58 10.94 9.82
CA TRP A 76 -5.51 10.42 8.98
C TRP A 76 -5.66 8.92 8.67
N ILE A 77 -6.23 8.13 9.60
CA ILE A 77 -6.56 6.73 9.35
C ILE A 77 -7.67 6.62 8.29
N ALA A 78 -8.69 7.49 8.34
CA ALA A 78 -9.75 7.53 7.34
C ALA A 78 -9.20 7.87 5.95
N VAL A 79 -8.28 8.85 5.85
CA VAL A 79 -7.59 9.16 4.59
C VAL A 79 -6.79 7.94 4.10
N ALA A 80 -6.08 7.27 5.00
CA ALA A 80 -5.33 6.06 4.68
C ALA A 80 -6.26 4.95 4.18
N ALA A 81 -7.37 4.69 4.89
CA ALA A 81 -8.37 3.68 4.54
C ALA A 81 -8.96 3.92 3.14
N PHE A 82 -9.35 5.16 2.83
CA PHE A 82 -9.87 5.53 1.53
C PHE A 82 -8.87 5.28 0.40
N PHE A 83 -7.64 5.74 0.54
CA PHE A 83 -6.64 5.59 -0.51
C PHE A 83 -6.13 4.16 -0.67
N ILE A 84 -6.04 3.36 0.40
CA ILE A 84 -5.67 1.95 0.27
C ILE A 84 -6.81 1.13 -0.35
N PHE A 85 -8.07 1.48 -0.10
CA PHE A 85 -9.20 0.85 -0.75
C PHE A 85 -9.18 1.11 -2.27
N ILE A 86 -8.99 2.37 -2.69
CA ILE A 86 -8.81 2.70 -4.12
C ILE A 86 -7.65 1.91 -4.72
N ASN A 87 -6.53 1.82 -4.00
CA ASN A 87 -5.36 1.09 -4.47
C ASN A 87 -5.68 -0.40 -4.71
N TRP A 88 -6.38 -1.04 -3.78
CA TRP A 88 -6.77 -2.43 -3.93
C TRP A 88 -7.77 -2.65 -5.06
N GLU A 89 -8.76 -1.75 -5.19
CA GLU A 89 -9.75 -1.81 -6.25
C GLU A 89 -9.11 -1.72 -7.63
N VAL A 90 -8.25 -0.72 -7.83
CA VAL A 90 -7.55 -0.51 -9.10
C VAL A 90 -6.58 -1.66 -9.40
N TYR A 91 -5.94 -2.23 -8.38
CA TYR A 91 -5.07 -3.39 -8.56
C TYR A 91 -5.85 -4.63 -9.00
N VAL A 92 -6.92 -4.97 -8.29
CA VAL A 92 -7.76 -6.12 -8.62
C VAL A 92 -8.41 -5.93 -10.00
N TYR A 93 -8.90 -4.73 -10.30
CA TYR A 93 -9.37 -4.37 -11.63
C TYR A 93 -8.30 -4.60 -12.70
N GLY A 94 -7.07 -4.15 -12.46
CA GLY A 94 -5.95 -4.36 -13.39
C GLY A 94 -5.66 -5.85 -13.64
N VAL A 95 -5.77 -6.69 -12.61
CA VAL A 95 -5.57 -8.14 -12.75
C VAL A 95 -6.73 -8.81 -13.48
N VAL A 96 -7.98 -8.49 -13.11
CA VAL A 96 -9.19 -9.10 -13.72
C VAL A 96 -9.35 -8.67 -15.18
N SER A 97 -8.98 -7.43 -15.51
CA SER A 97 -9.02 -6.88 -16.88
C SER A 97 -7.78 -7.19 -17.72
N GLU A 98 -6.92 -8.12 -17.26
CA GLU A 98 -5.72 -8.59 -17.99
C GLU A 98 -4.61 -7.53 -18.17
N ASN A 99 -4.69 -6.42 -17.42
CA ASN A 99 -3.68 -5.35 -17.41
C ASN A 99 -2.63 -5.53 -16.30
N VAL A 100 -2.20 -6.78 -16.05
CA VAL A 100 -1.27 -7.13 -14.95
C VAL A 100 0.07 -6.40 -15.08
N ILE A 101 0.55 -6.23 -16.33
CA ILE A 101 1.82 -5.52 -16.59
C ILE A 101 1.70 -4.06 -16.17
N GLU A 102 0.59 -3.39 -16.50
CA GLU A 102 0.36 -1.99 -16.11
C GLU A 102 0.19 -1.86 -14.59
N ALA A 103 -0.51 -2.81 -13.96
CA ALA A 103 -0.63 -2.87 -12.49
C ALA A 103 0.74 -3.06 -11.82
N SER A 104 1.58 -3.93 -12.37
CA SER A 104 2.95 -4.14 -11.88
C SER A 104 3.82 -2.89 -12.02
N LEU A 105 3.70 -2.17 -13.14
CA LEU A 105 4.38 -0.90 -13.36
C LEU A 105 4.04 0.13 -12.27
N GLY A 106 2.79 0.15 -11.80
CA GLY A 106 2.36 1.02 -10.69
C GLY A 106 3.20 0.81 -9.43
N TYR A 107 3.52 -0.43 -9.09
CA TYR A 107 4.37 -0.74 -7.93
C TYR A 107 5.84 -0.34 -8.14
N PHE A 108 6.34 -0.35 -9.37
CA PHE A 108 7.67 0.23 -9.67
C PHE A 108 7.71 1.74 -9.57
N ILE A 109 6.59 2.42 -9.86
CA ILE A 109 6.47 3.87 -9.74
C ILE A 109 6.26 4.30 -8.27
N ASN A 110 5.67 3.46 -7.42
CA ASN A 110 5.37 3.77 -6.01
C ASN A 110 6.54 4.38 -5.23
N PRO A 111 7.76 3.84 -5.26
CA PRO A 111 8.88 4.44 -4.54
C PRO A 111 9.19 5.86 -5.01
N LEU A 112 9.03 6.14 -6.32
CA LEU A 112 9.28 7.47 -6.88
C LEU A 112 8.25 8.48 -6.36
N VAL A 113 6.96 8.13 -6.39
CA VAL A 113 5.87 8.97 -5.87
C VAL A 113 6.01 9.17 -4.37
N THR A 114 6.35 8.13 -3.61
CA THR A 114 6.54 8.22 -2.16
C THR A 114 7.70 9.17 -1.81
N VAL A 115 8.82 9.07 -2.51
CA VAL A 115 9.96 9.98 -2.33
C VAL A 115 9.59 11.40 -2.76
N MET A 116 8.87 11.57 -3.87
CA MET A 116 8.41 12.89 -4.31
C MET A 116 7.50 13.53 -3.25
N PHE A 117 6.57 12.79 -2.64
CA PHE A 117 5.73 13.30 -1.55
C PHE A 117 6.55 13.64 -0.29
N ALA A 118 7.56 12.85 0.05
CA ALA A 118 8.46 13.15 1.16
C ALA A 118 9.19 14.48 0.92
N VAL A 119 9.68 14.73 -0.29
CA VAL A 119 10.36 15.97 -0.63
C VAL A 119 9.39 17.17 -0.65
N VAL A 120 8.27 17.04 -1.36
CA VAL A 120 7.36 18.18 -1.61
C VAL A 120 6.51 18.50 -0.38
N ILE A 121 5.96 17.47 0.29
CA ILE A 121 4.98 17.64 1.36
C ILE A 121 5.66 17.63 2.73
N LEU A 122 6.61 16.71 2.97
CA LEU A 122 7.33 16.61 4.23
C LEU A 122 8.58 17.49 4.27
N LYS A 123 8.95 18.10 3.12
CA LYS A 123 10.15 18.95 2.95
C LYS A 123 11.44 18.23 3.34
N GLU A 124 11.50 16.93 3.11
CA GLU A 124 12.70 16.14 3.33
C GLU A 124 13.79 16.49 2.31
N LYS A 125 15.04 16.53 2.77
CA LYS A 125 16.18 16.81 1.89
C LYS A 125 16.76 15.49 1.38
N LEU A 126 16.76 15.34 0.05
CA LEU A 126 17.39 14.19 -0.60
C LEU A 126 18.90 14.40 -0.74
N ARG A 127 19.64 13.30 -0.60
CA ARG A 127 21.06 13.25 -0.95
C ARG A 127 21.21 13.25 -2.49
N PRO A 128 22.34 13.76 -3.06
CA PRO A 128 22.55 13.79 -4.51
C PRO A 128 22.34 12.45 -5.22
N ARG A 129 22.76 11.33 -4.59
CA ARG A 129 22.55 9.99 -5.14
C ARG A 129 21.08 9.58 -5.22
N GLN A 130 20.23 10.08 -4.30
CA GLN A 130 18.80 9.81 -4.32
C GLN A 130 18.11 10.59 -5.43
N TRP A 131 18.57 11.83 -5.72
CA TRP A 131 18.12 12.61 -6.88
C TRP A 131 18.45 11.90 -8.20
N LEU A 132 19.67 11.34 -8.31
CA LEU A 132 20.05 10.56 -9.48
C LEU A 132 19.13 9.34 -9.66
N ALA A 133 18.88 8.56 -8.59
CA ALA A 133 18.00 7.41 -8.64
C ALA A 133 16.57 7.79 -9.04
N LEU A 134 16.05 8.90 -8.49
CA LEU A 134 14.73 9.44 -8.85
C LEU A 134 14.67 9.82 -10.34
N GLY A 135 15.73 10.48 -10.85
CA GLY A 135 15.84 10.84 -12.28
C GLY A 135 15.86 9.63 -13.21
N VAL A 136 16.64 8.61 -12.88
CA VAL A 136 16.68 7.34 -13.65
C VAL A 136 15.31 6.66 -13.65
N GLY A 137 14.66 6.61 -12.49
CA GLY A 137 13.30 6.04 -12.38
C GLY A 137 12.27 6.83 -13.21
N LEU A 138 12.33 8.15 -13.20
CA LEU A 138 11.45 8.99 -14.01
C LEU A 138 11.66 8.76 -15.52
N ILE A 139 12.92 8.67 -15.97
CA ILE A 139 13.24 8.35 -17.36
C ILE A 139 12.64 6.99 -17.75
N ALA A 140 12.80 5.97 -16.91
CA ALA A 140 12.22 4.64 -17.15
C ALA A 140 10.68 4.71 -17.32
N VAL A 141 10.00 5.47 -16.47
CA VAL A 141 8.54 5.66 -16.55
C VAL A 141 8.16 6.38 -17.87
N ILE A 142 8.92 7.39 -18.28
CA ILE A 142 8.67 8.11 -19.54
C ILE A 142 8.85 7.17 -20.74
N VAL A 143 9.94 6.41 -20.77
CA VAL A 143 10.21 5.44 -21.85
C VAL A 143 9.07 4.43 -21.96
N LEU A 144 8.67 3.83 -20.83
CA LEU A 144 7.57 2.87 -20.80
C LEU A 144 6.22 3.49 -21.21
N THR A 145 5.97 4.77 -20.85
CA THR A 145 4.75 5.47 -21.24
C THR A 145 4.71 5.72 -22.76
N VAL A 146 5.85 6.07 -23.35
CA VAL A 146 5.97 6.29 -24.80
C VAL A 146 5.81 4.96 -25.54
N ASP A 147 6.46 3.89 -25.09
CA ASP A 147 6.36 2.56 -25.69
C ASP A 147 4.92 1.98 -25.60
N TYR A 148 4.23 2.26 -24.50
CA TYR A 148 2.82 1.84 -24.29
C TYR A 148 1.82 2.61 -25.17
N GLY A 149 2.24 3.74 -25.78
CA GLY A 149 1.44 4.57 -26.68
C GLY A 149 0.26 5.29 -26.02
N ARG A 150 0.08 5.16 -24.72
CA ARG A 150 -0.96 5.83 -23.90
C ARG A 150 -0.48 6.00 -22.45
N PRO A 151 -0.97 7.02 -21.72
CA PRO A 151 -0.67 7.16 -20.30
C PRO A 151 -1.14 5.91 -19.52
N PRO A 152 -0.27 5.27 -18.72
CA PRO A 152 -0.60 4.08 -17.95
C PRO A 152 -1.47 4.45 -16.74
N ARG A 153 -2.78 4.55 -16.95
CA ARG A 153 -3.74 5.07 -15.94
C ARG A 153 -3.79 4.22 -14.68
N ILE A 154 -3.77 2.90 -14.84
CA ILE A 154 -3.75 1.96 -13.70
C ILE A 154 -2.48 2.18 -12.88
N ALA A 155 -1.31 2.21 -13.52
CA ALA A 155 -0.04 2.42 -12.85
C ALA A 155 0.04 3.75 -12.10
N ILE A 156 -0.40 4.83 -12.74
CA ILE A 156 -0.42 6.18 -12.13
C ILE A 156 -1.36 6.20 -10.92
N THR A 157 -2.57 5.65 -11.05
CA THR A 157 -3.53 5.61 -9.94
C THR A 157 -3.02 4.77 -8.78
N LEU A 158 -2.40 3.61 -9.05
CA LEU A 158 -1.77 2.78 -8.02
C LEU A 158 -0.65 3.51 -7.29
N ALA A 159 0.23 4.18 -8.04
CA ALA A 159 1.36 4.91 -7.46
C ALA A 159 0.89 6.09 -6.60
N LEU A 160 -0.07 6.89 -7.07
CA LEU A 160 -0.59 8.05 -6.34
C LEU A 160 -1.40 7.62 -5.11
N SER A 161 -2.27 6.63 -5.23
CA SER A 161 -3.09 6.15 -4.11
C SER A 161 -2.22 5.54 -3.02
N PHE A 162 -1.24 4.70 -3.36
CA PHE A 162 -0.33 4.13 -2.37
C PHE A 162 0.62 5.17 -1.77
N GLY A 163 1.12 6.11 -2.57
CA GLY A 163 1.93 7.23 -2.08
C GLY A 163 1.17 8.08 -1.05
N THR A 164 -0.10 8.41 -1.35
CA THR A 164 -0.97 9.15 -0.42
C THR A 164 -1.28 8.34 0.84
N TYR A 165 -1.57 7.04 0.70
CA TYR A 165 -1.70 6.11 1.83
C TYR A 165 -0.47 6.14 2.73
N SER A 166 0.72 6.00 2.15
CA SER A 166 1.98 6.01 2.88
C SER A 166 2.23 7.33 3.63
N LEU A 167 1.88 8.46 3.00
CA LEU A 167 1.94 9.76 3.63
C LEU A 167 0.97 9.88 4.80
N ALA A 168 -0.28 9.43 4.63
CA ALA A 168 -1.28 9.43 5.70
C ALA A 168 -0.83 8.55 6.88
N LYS A 169 -0.29 7.36 6.61
CA LYS A 169 0.29 6.47 7.64
C LYS A 169 1.45 7.11 8.40
N ASN A 170 2.30 7.86 7.71
CA ASN A 170 3.37 8.62 8.37
C ASN A 170 2.80 9.65 9.36
N LYS A 171 1.71 10.33 9.01
CA LYS A 171 1.02 11.30 9.88
C LYS A 171 0.28 10.67 11.07
N VAL A 172 -0.19 9.43 10.93
CA VAL A 172 -0.77 8.66 12.06
C VAL A 172 0.28 8.42 13.15
N GLY A 173 1.52 8.19 12.76
CA GLY A 173 2.67 8.09 13.66
C GLY A 173 3.15 6.66 13.88
N LYS A 174 4.46 6.56 14.18
CA LYS A 174 5.19 5.28 14.32
C LYS A 174 4.75 4.44 15.53
N ASN A 175 4.06 5.03 16.49
CA ASN A 175 3.66 4.35 17.74
C ASN A 175 2.29 3.67 17.62
N VAL A 176 1.68 3.67 16.45
CA VAL A 176 0.42 2.97 16.19
C VAL A 176 0.74 1.57 15.62
N GLY A 177 0.27 0.55 16.32
CA GLY A 177 0.46 -0.84 15.88
C GLY A 177 -0.20 -1.10 14.52
N ALA A 178 0.46 -1.91 13.69
CA ALA A 178 -0.03 -2.23 12.35
C ALA A 178 -1.40 -2.92 12.39
N LEU A 179 -1.59 -3.86 13.32
CA LEU A 179 -2.84 -4.59 13.50
C LEU A 179 -4.00 -3.66 13.87
N GLN A 180 -3.80 -2.75 14.85
CA GLN A 180 -4.81 -1.81 15.30
C GLN A 180 -5.21 -0.82 14.20
N SER A 181 -4.22 -0.29 13.46
CA SER A 181 -4.47 0.59 12.33
C SER A 181 -5.24 -0.10 11.23
N PHE A 182 -4.84 -1.33 10.86
CA PHE A 182 -5.52 -2.12 9.83
C PHE A 182 -6.96 -2.47 10.22
N THR A 183 -7.20 -2.79 11.50
CA THR A 183 -8.56 -3.07 11.99
C THR A 183 -9.47 -1.85 11.83
N ILE A 184 -8.99 -0.65 12.20
CA ILE A 184 -9.76 0.59 12.06
C ILE A 184 -9.94 0.95 10.58
N GLU A 185 -8.89 0.85 9.76
CA GLU A 185 -8.96 1.10 8.33
C GLU A 185 -10.00 0.21 7.64
N SER A 186 -9.98 -1.09 7.95
CA SER A 186 -10.95 -2.04 7.39
C SER A 186 -12.38 -1.76 7.86
N ALA A 187 -12.56 -1.39 9.14
CA ALA A 187 -13.86 -1.01 9.68
C ALA A 187 -14.44 0.28 9.06
N MET A 188 -13.58 1.20 8.58
CA MET A 188 -14.02 2.45 7.95
C MET A 188 -14.42 2.27 6.49
N VAL A 189 -13.98 1.20 5.86
CA VAL A 189 -14.29 0.90 4.45
C VAL A 189 -15.55 0.05 4.33
N LEU A 190 -15.91 -0.69 5.38
CA LEU A 190 -17.15 -1.49 5.47
C LEU A 190 -18.38 -0.63 5.69
#